data_61fff8e2980e051cd643f0a20b7d1e05
#
_entry.id   61fff8e2980e051cd643f0a20b7d1e05
#
_cell.length_a   1.000
_cell.length_b   1.000
_cell.length_c   1.000
_cell.angle_alpha   90.00
_cell.angle_beta   90.00
_cell.angle_gamma   90.00
#
_symmetry.space_group_name_H-M   'P 1'
#
loop_
_entity.id
_entity.type
_entity.pdbx_description
1 polymer ?
#
loop_
_entity_poly.entity_id
_entity_poly.type
_entity_poly.pdbx_seq_one_letter_code
_entity_poly.pdbx_strand_id
1 'polypeptide(L)'
;MMYKNLEEAIRQAMNALPEQCRTVFQLSRYEELKYREIATRLSISEKTVENHMGKALKLLRLKLADYIVTVVVWIIYFKNAIL
;
A
#
# COMPACT_ATOMS: atom_id res chain seq x y z
N MET A 1 -1.65 8.52 -21.15
CA MET A 1 -1.87 8.46 -19.70
C MET A 1 -3.29 8.78 -19.35
N MET A 2 -3.91 7.94 -18.60
CA MET A 2 -5.31 8.12 -18.24
C MET A 2 -5.48 8.86 -16.90
N TYR A 3 -4.40 9.02 -16.15
CA TYR A 3 -4.47 9.59 -14.81
C TYR A 3 -3.80 10.96 -14.79
N LYS A 4 -4.41 11.89 -14.06
CA LYS A 4 -3.90 13.25 -13.98
C LYS A 4 -2.63 13.36 -13.15
N ASN A 5 -2.51 12.53 -12.11
CA ASN A 5 -1.36 12.56 -11.22
C ASN A 5 -1.22 11.23 -10.51
N LEU A 6 -0.14 11.10 -9.75
CA LEU A 6 0.16 9.85 -9.06
C LEU A 6 -0.91 9.49 -8.03
N GLU A 7 -1.41 10.47 -7.29
CA GLU A 7 -2.41 10.19 -6.25
C GLU A 7 -3.68 9.60 -6.85
N GLU A 8 -4.11 10.12 -7.98
CA GLU A 8 -5.28 9.57 -8.66
C GLU A 8 -4.99 8.16 -9.19
N ALA A 9 -3.80 7.95 -9.74
CA ALA A 9 -3.40 6.64 -10.22
C ALA A 9 -3.36 5.61 -9.07
N ILE A 10 -2.88 6.02 -7.90
CA ILE A 10 -2.85 5.16 -6.73
C ILE A 10 -4.26 4.80 -6.30
N ARG A 11 -5.16 5.77 -6.28
CA ARG A 11 -6.54 5.52 -5.88
C ARG A 11 -7.21 4.52 -6.82
N GLN A 12 -7.00 4.69 -8.13
CA GLN A 12 -7.54 3.76 -9.11
C GLN A 12 -6.96 2.37 -8.93
N ALA A 13 -5.65 2.29 -8.69
CA ALA A 13 -5.00 1.00 -8.49
C ALA A 13 -5.49 0.33 -7.21
N MET A 14 -5.74 1.11 -6.15
CA MET A 14 -6.27 0.57 -4.89
C MET A 14 -7.61 -0.11 -5.08
N ASN A 15 -8.45 0.41 -5.97
CA ASN A 15 -9.76 -0.17 -6.20
C ASN A 15 -9.67 -1.59 -6.78
N ALA A 16 -8.53 -1.94 -7.35
CA ALA A 16 -8.32 -3.28 -7.90
C ALA A 16 -7.73 -4.25 -6.88
N LEU A 17 -7.38 -3.78 -5.69
CA LEU A 17 -6.80 -4.65 -4.66
C LEU A 17 -7.88 -5.49 -3.98
N PRO A 18 -7.52 -6.71 -3.51
CA PRO A 18 -8.40 -7.45 -2.62
C PRO A 18 -8.72 -6.60 -1.39
N GLU A 19 -9.91 -6.78 -0.85
CA GLU A 19 -10.40 -5.93 0.23
C GLU A 19 -9.45 -5.83 1.41
N GLN A 20 -8.93 -6.97 1.88
CA GLN A 20 -8.04 -6.94 3.04
C GLN A 20 -6.72 -6.23 2.76
N CYS A 21 -6.17 -6.43 1.57
CA CYS A 21 -4.95 -5.75 1.17
C CYS A 21 -5.18 -4.25 1.08
N ARG A 22 -6.32 -3.85 0.54
CA ARG A 22 -6.69 -2.44 0.44
C ARG A 22 -6.85 -1.82 1.81
N THR A 23 -7.52 -2.51 2.73
CA THR A 23 -7.71 -2.00 4.09
C THR A 23 -6.38 -1.78 4.79
N VAL A 24 -5.51 -2.77 4.76
CA VAL A 24 -4.20 -2.66 5.39
C VAL A 24 -3.40 -1.51 4.77
N PHE A 25 -3.43 -1.41 3.45
CA PHE A 25 -2.72 -0.36 2.76
C PHE A 25 -3.25 1.02 3.15
N GLN A 26 -4.57 1.19 3.23
CA GLN A 26 -5.18 2.45 3.60
C GLN A 26 -4.81 2.86 5.02
N LEU A 27 -4.81 1.92 5.95
CA LEU A 27 -4.43 2.21 7.32
C LEU A 27 -2.98 2.64 7.43
N SER A 28 -2.10 2.02 6.64
CA SER A 28 -0.69 2.38 6.63
C SER A 28 -0.46 3.74 5.97
N ARG A 29 -1.11 3.96 4.82
CA ARG A 29 -0.85 5.17 4.03
C ARG A 29 -1.57 6.40 4.57
N TYR A 30 -2.84 6.27 4.88
CA TYR A 30 -3.66 7.44 5.20
C TYR A 30 -3.76 7.71 6.69
N GLU A 31 -3.67 6.67 7.52
CA GLU A 31 -3.70 6.84 8.96
C GLU A 31 -2.32 6.69 9.58
N GLU A 32 -1.32 6.40 8.78
CA GLU A 32 0.09 6.31 9.19
C GLU A 32 0.30 5.36 10.36
N LEU A 33 -0.47 4.28 10.39
CA LEU A 33 -0.34 3.29 11.45
C LEU A 33 0.83 2.34 11.16
N LYS A 34 1.51 1.94 12.23
CA LYS A 34 2.53 0.91 12.14
C LYS A 34 1.87 -0.46 12.03
N TYR A 35 2.62 -1.44 11.52
CA TYR A 35 2.08 -2.79 11.34
C TYR A 35 1.49 -3.36 12.62
N ARG A 36 2.15 -3.13 13.76
CA ARG A 36 1.66 -3.59 15.05
C ARG A 36 0.30 -2.99 15.37
N GLU A 37 0.15 -1.70 15.08
CA GLU A 37 -1.11 -1.00 15.33
C GLU A 37 -2.22 -1.49 14.41
N ILE A 38 -1.89 -1.75 13.16
CA ILE A 38 -2.85 -2.29 12.20
C ILE A 38 -3.29 -3.69 12.64
N ALA A 39 -2.32 -4.50 13.06
CA ALA A 39 -2.60 -5.85 13.53
C ALA A 39 -3.58 -5.83 14.71
N THR A 40 -3.34 -4.93 15.66
CA THR A 40 -4.22 -4.79 16.81
C THR A 40 -5.62 -4.34 16.39
N ARG A 41 -5.69 -3.33 15.52
CA ARG A 41 -6.97 -2.80 15.06
C ARG A 41 -7.81 -3.84 14.33
N LEU A 42 -7.17 -4.67 13.51
CA LEU A 42 -7.87 -5.63 12.68
C LEU A 42 -7.95 -7.02 13.32
N SER A 43 -7.38 -7.19 14.50
CA SER A 43 -7.36 -8.46 15.23
C SER A 43 -6.72 -9.58 14.42
N ILE A 44 -5.59 -9.25 13.78
CA ILE A 44 -4.79 -10.22 13.01
C ILE A 44 -3.34 -10.10 13.46
N SER A 45 -2.50 -11.03 13.03
CA SER A 45 -1.08 -11.00 13.39
C SER A 45 -0.33 -9.96 12.58
N GLU A 46 0.81 -9.51 13.11
CA GLU A 46 1.69 -8.61 12.34
C GLU A 46 2.18 -9.30 11.07
N LYS A 47 2.39 -10.60 11.12
CA LYS A 47 2.80 -11.35 9.93
C LYS A 47 1.74 -11.28 8.85
N THR A 48 0.48 -11.39 9.23
CA THR A 48 -0.62 -11.27 8.29
C THR A 48 -0.68 -9.86 7.68
N VAL A 49 -0.48 -8.83 8.52
CA VAL A 49 -0.41 -7.45 8.02
C VAL A 49 0.72 -7.30 7.02
N GLU A 50 1.89 -7.85 7.35
CA GLU A 50 3.06 -7.81 6.47
C GLU A 50 2.76 -8.47 5.13
N ASN A 51 2.10 -9.63 5.17
CA ASN A 51 1.74 -10.35 3.95
C ASN A 51 0.76 -9.55 3.09
N HIS A 52 -0.26 -8.97 3.71
CA HIS A 52 -1.22 -8.15 2.97
C HIS A 52 -0.55 -6.92 2.38
N MET A 53 0.34 -6.30 3.14
CA MET A 53 1.04 -5.11 2.66
C MET A 53 1.98 -5.43 1.50
N GLY A 54 2.70 -6.55 1.60
CA GLY A 54 3.56 -7.00 0.52
C GLY A 54 2.79 -7.26 -0.75
N LYS A 55 1.63 -7.91 -0.64
CA LYS A 55 0.78 -8.19 -1.79
C LYS A 55 0.22 -6.90 -2.39
N ALA A 56 -0.20 -5.97 -1.53
CA ALA A 56 -0.71 -4.68 -1.98
C ALA A 56 0.35 -3.92 -2.77
N LEU A 57 1.56 -3.83 -2.22
CA LEU A 57 2.64 -3.10 -2.88
C LEU A 57 3.03 -3.75 -4.21
N LYS A 58 3.03 -5.08 -4.26
CA LYS A 58 3.33 -5.78 -5.50
C LYS A 58 2.30 -5.47 -6.59
N LEU A 59 1.02 -5.53 -6.24
CA LEU A 59 -0.04 -5.26 -7.19
C LEU A 59 -0.04 -3.80 -7.63
N LEU A 60 0.19 -2.88 -6.68
CA LEU A 60 0.27 -1.46 -7.01
C LEU A 60 1.43 -1.16 -7.94
N ARG A 61 2.58 -1.81 -7.70
CA ARG A 61 3.74 -1.62 -8.56
C ARG A 61 3.43 -2.05 -10.00
N LEU A 62 2.73 -3.15 -10.16
CA LEU A 62 2.35 -3.62 -11.49
C LEU A 62 1.38 -2.67 -12.17
N LYS A 63 0.42 -2.14 -11.42
CA LYS A 63 -0.56 -1.22 -11.97
C LYS A 63 0.02 0.15 -12.30
N LEU A 64 1.06 0.54 -11.57
CA LEU A 64 1.65 1.88 -11.70
C LEU A 64 2.99 1.86 -12.43
N ALA A 65 3.19 0.88 -13.30
CA ALA A 65 4.45 0.73 -14.02
C ALA A 65 4.86 1.99 -14.79
N ASP A 66 3.88 2.76 -15.27
CA ASP A 66 4.16 4.01 -16.01
C ASP A 66 4.73 5.10 -15.10
N TYR A 67 4.70 4.91 -13.79
CA TYR A 67 5.24 5.85 -12.81
C TYR A 67 6.42 5.23 -12.08
N ILE A 68 7.25 4.49 -12.81
CA ILE A 68 8.22 3.61 -12.18
C ILE A 68 9.14 4.29 -11.19
N VAL A 69 9.66 5.48 -11.52
CA VAL A 69 10.55 6.20 -10.61
C VAL A 69 9.82 6.60 -9.34
N THR A 70 8.63 7.15 -9.48
CA THR A 70 7.83 7.58 -8.33
C THR A 70 7.43 6.40 -7.47
N VAL A 71 7.07 5.28 -8.11
CA VAL A 71 6.69 4.07 -7.39
C VAL A 71 7.87 3.53 -6.58
N VAL A 72 9.06 3.53 -7.15
CA VAL A 72 10.26 3.06 -6.44
C VAL A 72 10.53 3.94 -5.22
N VAL A 73 10.48 5.26 -5.38
CA VAL A 73 10.68 6.19 -4.28
C VAL A 73 9.62 5.96 -3.20
N TRP A 74 8.39 5.76 -3.59
CA TRP A 74 7.28 5.56 -2.68
C TRP A 74 7.43 4.25 -1.90
N ILE A 75 7.85 3.19 -2.55
CA ILE A 75 8.09 1.91 -1.89
C ILE A 75 9.21 2.04 -0.86
N ILE A 76 10.27 2.77 -1.21
CA ILE A 76 11.36 3.02 -0.28
C ILE A 76 10.86 3.80 0.92
N TYR A 77 10.03 4.81 0.69
CA TYR A 77 9.45 5.59 1.78
C TYR A 77 8.66 4.71 2.75
N PHE A 78 7.80 3.84 2.22
CA PHE A 78 7.01 2.94 3.06
C PHE A 78 7.90 1.97 3.83
N LYS A 79 8.92 1.45 3.19
CA LYS A 79 9.84 0.55 3.85
C LYS A 79 10.53 1.22 5.01
N ASN A 80 10.96 2.46 4.83
CA ASN A 80 11.60 3.21 5.91
C ASN A 80 10.62 3.57 7.03
N ALA A 81 9.37 3.85 6.68
CA ALA A 81 8.36 4.19 7.67
C ALA A 81 8.00 2.99 8.55
N ILE A 82 8.16 1.78 8.04
CA ILE A 82 7.86 0.56 8.75
C ILE A 82 8.98 0.17 9.69
N LEU A 83 10.20 0.46 9.31
CA LEU A 83 11.37 0.15 10.12
C LEU A 83 11.55 1.17 11.24
#